data_df2b39d67fb9201dacdd81d283b333c7
#
_entry.id   df2b39d67fb9201dacdd81d283b333c7
#
_cell.length_a   1.000
_cell.length_b   1.000
_cell.length_c   1.000
_cell.angle_alpha   90.00
_cell.angle_beta   90.00
_cell.angle_gamma   90.00
#
_symmetry.space_group_name_H-M   'P 1'
#
loop_
_entity.id
_entity.type
_entity.pdbx_description
1 polymer ?
#
loop_
_entity_poly.entity_id
_entity_poly.type
_entity_poly.pdbx_seq_one_letter_code
_entity_poly.pdbx_strand_id
1 'polypeptide(L)'
;MFSKNEEDEAISNFRKYLQIPTVHPNVDYSECVKFLQYQAESLGLPSKIHYMAPKKPVVIITLQGKKPELQSLLLTSHMDVVPVYPEKWTYDPFLAYKDAQGNIYARGAQDMKCVGIQYLETIRRYKNNNLILDRTIHVSFMPDEEIGGILGMAHFVKTDEFRSLNIGFTLDEGLATIDDVIPLYYGERTIWQFYIRSTGTPGHSSLLHDNTAAEKLIFVVNKILDWRTEEKLKLSQGMDIGEVTSVNMTMLDGGCQLNVVPPELSAGFDVRLDIGTDRRAMEDIITGWCHEAGEGIRMEVFKTNEQTTPTKLDDSNPWWLKFKSECDKMNLKLKPSICPGAGDSRYIRLIGIPALGFSPMMYTPVLLHDHDEYLNENTFLNGINIYYNIIIGLATA
;
A
#
# COMPACT_ATOMS: atom_id res chain seq x y z
N MET A 1 27.14 10.23 -13.43
CA MET A 1 26.16 10.51 -14.48
C MET A 1 26.13 9.30 -15.39
N PHE A 2 24.94 8.85 -15.74
CA PHE A 2 24.73 7.70 -16.62
C PHE A 2 24.88 8.11 -18.07
N SER A 3 25.25 7.18 -18.96
CA SER A 3 25.29 7.43 -20.37
C SER A 3 23.86 7.55 -20.92
N LYS A 4 23.69 8.27 -22.03
CA LYS A 4 22.40 8.39 -22.73
C LYS A 4 21.80 7.02 -23.09
N ASN A 5 22.64 6.06 -23.46
CA ASN A 5 22.20 4.71 -23.80
C ASN A 5 21.59 3.97 -22.59
N GLU A 6 22.16 4.14 -21.38
CA GLU A 6 21.62 3.53 -20.15
C GLU A 6 20.27 4.19 -19.75
N GLU A 7 20.13 5.50 -19.97
CA GLU A 7 18.86 6.20 -19.75
C GLU A 7 17.78 5.74 -20.72
N ASP A 8 18.12 5.63 -22.02
CA ASP A 8 17.20 5.17 -23.04
C ASP A 8 16.78 3.69 -22.81
N GLU A 9 17.68 2.83 -22.31
CA GLU A 9 17.37 1.44 -21.93
C GLU A 9 16.40 1.40 -20.75
N ALA A 10 16.66 2.17 -19.69
CA ALA A 10 15.81 2.21 -18.51
C ALA A 10 14.38 2.68 -18.84
N ILE A 11 14.24 3.75 -19.64
CA ILE A 11 12.95 4.23 -20.12
C ILE A 11 12.25 3.18 -20.99
N SER A 12 12.98 2.50 -21.87
CA SER A 12 12.44 1.43 -22.71
C SER A 12 11.91 0.26 -21.88
N ASN A 13 12.65 -0.17 -20.84
CA ASN A 13 12.23 -1.25 -19.94
C ASN A 13 11.00 -0.83 -19.12
N PHE A 14 10.96 0.38 -18.63
CA PHE A 14 9.79 0.90 -17.92
C PHE A 14 8.55 0.91 -18.80
N ARG A 15 8.63 1.45 -20.02
CA ARG A 15 7.50 1.48 -20.95
C ARG A 15 7.04 0.07 -21.35
N LYS A 16 7.96 -0.86 -21.59
CA LYS A 16 7.61 -2.26 -21.90
C LYS A 16 6.87 -2.93 -20.74
N TYR A 17 7.27 -2.64 -19.50
CA TYR A 17 6.59 -3.18 -18.33
C TYR A 17 5.18 -2.61 -18.16
N LEU A 18 4.99 -1.31 -18.42
CA LEU A 18 3.68 -0.66 -18.41
C LEU A 18 2.72 -1.21 -19.48
N GLN A 19 3.25 -1.67 -20.61
CA GLN A 19 2.48 -2.25 -21.72
C GLN A 19 1.91 -3.65 -21.42
N ILE A 20 2.28 -4.25 -20.28
CA ILE A 20 1.72 -5.53 -19.84
C ILE A 20 0.51 -5.26 -18.95
N PRO A 21 -0.73 -5.54 -19.41
CA PRO A 21 -1.95 -5.21 -18.66
C PRO A 21 -2.21 -6.24 -17.56
N THR A 22 -1.67 -5.99 -16.38
CA THR A 22 -1.90 -6.80 -15.17
C THR A 22 -3.04 -6.22 -14.32
N VAL A 23 -4.18 -5.97 -14.96
CA VAL A 23 -5.33 -5.24 -14.42
C VAL A 23 -6.36 -6.17 -13.79
N HIS A 24 -6.88 -5.79 -12.61
CA HIS A 24 -7.98 -6.47 -11.95
C HIS A 24 -9.33 -6.27 -12.68
N PRO A 25 -10.30 -7.22 -12.53
CA PRO A 25 -10.19 -8.54 -11.88
C PRO A 25 -9.59 -9.63 -12.78
N ASN A 26 -9.21 -10.76 -12.21
CA ASN A 26 -8.74 -11.96 -12.91
C ASN A 26 -7.43 -11.77 -13.69
N VAL A 27 -6.46 -11.14 -13.06
CA VAL A 27 -5.14 -10.86 -13.66
C VAL A 27 -4.45 -12.11 -14.18
N ASP A 28 -3.97 -12.07 -15.43
CA ASP A 28 -2.99 -13.02 -15.97
C ASP A 28 -1.58 -12.44 -15.86
N TYR A 29 -0.79 -13.01 -14.96
CA TYR A 29 0.59 -12.58 -14.71
C TYR A 29 1.61 -13.20 -15.68
N SER A 30 1.22 -14.05 -16.63
CA SER A 30 2.13 -14.85 -17.43
C SER A 30 3.15 -14.02 -18.22
N GLU A 31 2.68 -12.95 -18.89
CA GLU A 31 3.57 -12.06 -19.65
C GLU A 31 4.44 -11.21 -18.72
N CYS A 32 3.91 -10.79 -17.58
CA CYS A 32 4.66 -10.06 -16.55
C CYS A 32 5.82 -10.92 -16.01
N VAL A 33 5.55 -12.17 -15.67
CA VAL A 33 6.58 -13.12 -15.21
C VAL A 33 7.66 -13.32 -16.26
N LYS A 34 7.28 -13.54 -17.53
CA LYS A 34 8.25 -13.67 -18.64
C LYS A 34 9.13 -12.43 -18.79
N PHE A 35 8.53 -11.25 -18.72
CA PHE A 35 9.27 -10.00 -18.78
C PHE A 35 10.28 -9.89 -17.65
N LEU A 36 9.87 -10.18 -16.40
CA LEU A 36 10.75 -10.12 -15.22
C LEU A 36 11.88 -11.17 -15.28
N GLN A 37 11.59 -12.38 -15.80
CA GLN A 37 12.63 -13.39 -16.04
C GLN A 37 13.64 -12.91 -17.08
N TYR A 38 13.17 -12.30 -18.18
CA TYR A 38 14.05 -11.70 -19.18
C TYR A 38 14.93 -10.59 -18.60
N GLN A 39 14.35 -9.72 -17.73
CA GLN A 39 15.15 -8.71 -17.03
C GLN A 39 16.23 -9.34 -16.14
N ALA A 40 15.89 -10.38 -15.39
CA ALA A 40 16.85 -11.11 -14.57
C ALA A 40 17.98 -11.73 -15.40
N GLU A 41 17.64 -12.38 -16.53
CA GLU A 41 18.62 -12.95 -17.47
C GLU A 41 19.54 -11.86 -18.06
N SER A 42 18.98 -10.73 -18.50
CA SER A 42 19.76 -9.59 -19.01
C SER A 42 20.74 -9.03 -17.99
N LEU A 43 20.41 -9.16 -16.72
CA LEU A 43 21.26 -8.79 -15.57
C LEU A 43 22.23 -9.92 -15.18
N GLY A 44 22.10 -11.13 -15.74
CA GLY A 44 22.84 -12.32 -15.31
C GLY A 44 22.57 -12.65 -13.83
N LEU A 45 21.32 -12.52 -13.39
CA LEU A 45 20.88 -12.79 -12.02
C LEU A 45 19.94 -13.99 -11.97
N PRO A 46 19.99 -14.80 -10.90
CA PRO A 46 19.00 -15.84 -10.68
C PRO A 46 17.64 -15.23 -10.35
N SER A 47 16.60 -15.82 -10.96
CA SER A 47 15.21 -15.55 -10.62
C SER A 47 14.52 -16.83 -10.13
N LYS A 48 13.64 -16.70 -9.12
CA LYS A 48 12.80 -17.79 -8.63
C LYS A 48 11.34 -17.34 -8.68
N ILE A 49 10.46 -18.27 -9.03
CA ILE A 49 9.01 -18.05 -9.06
C ILE A 49 8.38 -18.97 -8.02
N HIS A 50 7.65 -18.38 -7.09
CA HIS A 50 6.90 -19.09 -6.05
C HIS A 50 5.41 -18.85 -6.26
N TYR A 51 4.60 -19.90 -6.34
CA TYR A 51 3.16 -19.77 -6.52
C TYR A 51 2.44 -19.87 -5.18
N MET A 52 1.87 -18.77 -4.71
CA MET A 52 1.11 -18.72 -3.46
C MET A 52 -0.28 -19.36 -3.59
N ALA A 53 -0.82 -19.36 -4.80
CA ALA A 53 -2.04 -20.03 -5.23
C ALA A 53 -1.93 -20.25 -6.76
N PRO A 54 -2.83 -21.03 -7.39
CA PRO A 54 -2.87 -21.12 -8.85
C PRO A 54 -2.93 -19.73 -9.49
N LYS A 55 -2.00 -19.45 -10.43
CA LYS A 55 -1.87 -18.18 -11.15
C LYS A 55 -1.50 -16.97 -10.25
N LYS A 56 -0.99 -17.18 -9.04
CA LYS A 56 -0.53 -16.12 -8.14
C LYS A 56 0.98 -16.24 -7.90
N PRO A 57 1.80 -15.82 -8.89
CA PRO A 57 3.26 -15.93 -8.80
C PRO A 57 3.86 -14.81 -7.99
N VAL A 58 4.80 -15.14 -7.13
CA VAL A 58 5.78 -14.23 -6.54
C VAL A 58 7.09 -14.43 -7.27
N VAL A 59 7.65 -13.39 -7.87
CA VAL A 59 8.93 -13.44 -8.57
C VAL A 59 10.00 -12.81 -7.70
N ILE A 60 11.08 -13.54 -7.41
CA ILE A 60 12.23 -13.06 -6.63
C ILE A 60 13.47 -13.05 -7.51
N ILE A 61 14.09 -11.88 -7.69
CA ILE A 61 15.37 -11.71 -8.39
C ILE A 61 16.43 -11.37 -7.34
N THR A 62 17.56 -12.08 -7.35
CA THR A 62 18.56 -11.98 -6.27
C THR A 62 19.91 -11.49 -6.80
N LEU A 63 20.43 -10.42 -6.21
CA LEU A 63 21.82 -10.01 -6.30
C LEU A 63 22.55 -10.47 -5.03
N GLN A 64 23.39 -11.50 -5.17
CA GLN A 64 24.16 -12.06 -4.05
C GLN A 64 25.21 -11.08 -3.55
N GLY A 65 25.25 -10.83 -2.24
CA GLY A 65 26.29 -10.06 -1.57
C GLY A 65 27.53 -10.89 -1.23
N LYS A 66 28.60 -10.20 -0.83
CA LYS A 66 29.86 -10.85 -0.39
C LYS A 66 29.72 -11.61 0.93
N LYS A 67 28.78 -11.18 1.78
CA LYS A 67 28.57 -11.68 3.15
C LYS A 67 27.13 -12.20 3.26
N PRO A 68 26.83 -13.35 2.66
CA PRO A 68 25.48 -13.89 2.62
C PRO A 68 24.89 -14.28 3.99
N GLU A 69 25.72 -14.35 5.02
CA GLU A 69 25.32 -14.56 6.41
C GLU A 69 24.69 -13.31 7.04
N LEU A 70 24.93 -12.14 6.50
CA LEU A 70 24.28 -10.91 6.94
C LEU A 70 22.83 -10.88 6.50
N GLN A 71 21.98 -10.24 7.32
CA GLN A 71 20.61 -9.97 6.90
C GLN A 71 20.55 -9.23 5.57
N SER A 72 19.67 -9.67 4.68
CA SER A 72 19.49 -9.16 3.33
C SER A 72 18.54 -7.95 3.29
N LEU A 73 18.51 -7.27 2.14
CA LEU A 73 17.51 -6.26 1.80
C LEU A 73 16.44 -6.87 0.92
N LEU A 74 15.18 -6.55 1.18
CA LEU A 74 14.06 -6.79 0.29
C LEU A 74 13.63 -5.45 -0.34
N LEU A 75 13.62 -5.39 -1.66
CA LEU A 75 13.04 -4.31 -2.45
C LEU A 75 11.76 -4.87 -3.05
N THR A 76 10.61 -4.47 -2.54
CA THR A 76 9.33 -5.05 -2.99
C THR A 76 8.60 -4.13 -3.95
N SER A 77 7.92 -4.73 -4.91
CA SER A 77 7.04 -4.07 -5.87
C SER A 77 5.89 -5.02 -6.16
N HIS A 78 4.69 -4.49 -6.38
CA HIS A 78 3.60 -5.31 -6.89
C HIS A 78 3.51 -5.25 -8.42
N MET A 79 2.88 -6.26 -9.00
CA MET A 79 2.75 -6.43 -10.45
C MET A 79 1.39 -5.97 -10.97
N ASP A 80 0.36 -6.12 -10.15
CA ASP A 80 -1.02 -5.80 -10.49
C ASP A 80 -1.29 -4.30 -10.48
N VAL A 81 -2.38 -3.92 -11.11
CA VAL A 81 -2.88 -2.55 -11.16
C VAL A 81 -4.41 -2.54 -11.07
N VAL A 82 -4.96 -1.44 -10.55
CA VAL A 82 -6.41 -1.25 -10.46
C VAL A 82 -7.09 -1.15 -11.83
N PRO A 83 -8.41 -1.41 -11.90
CA PRO A 83 -9.20 -1.22 -13.12
C PRO A 83 -9.10 0.20 -13.70
N VAL A 84 -9.35 0.30 -14.98
CA VAL A 84 -9.38 1.56 -15.73
C VAL A 84 -10.75 1.77 -16.39
N TYR A 85 -11.08 3.03 -16.65
CA TYR A 85 -12.20 3.46 -17.51
C TYR A 85 -11.59 4.06 -18.79
N PRO A 86 -11.32 3.25 -19.84
CA PRO A 86 -10.54 3.68 -21.00
C PRO A 86 -11.11 4.93 -21.68
N GLU A 87 -12.44 5.08 -21.65
CA GLU A 87 -13.14 6.23 -22.24
C GLU A 87 -12.87 7.56 -21.52
N LYS A 88 -12.23 7.53 -20.36
CA LYS A 88 -11.83 8.72 -19.60
C LYS A 88 -10.34 9.03 -19.68
N TRP A 89 -9.59 8.22 -20.41
CA TRP A 89 -8.16 8.44 -20.61
C TRP A 89 -7.91 9.18 -21.93
N THR A 90 -6.98 10.12 -21.91
CA THR A 90 -6.52 10.83 -23.11
C THR A 90 -5.75 9.89 -24.04
N TYR A 91 -4.96 8.97 -23.48
CA TYR A 91 -4.22 7.94 -24.20
C TYR A 91 -4.63 6.56 -23.68
N ASP A 92 -4.46 5.51 -24.50
CA ASP A 92 -4.69 4.15 -24.03
C ASP A 92 -3.85 3.87 -22.78
N PRO A 93 -4.47 3.45 -21.65
CA PRO A 93 -3.80 3.29 -20.35
C PRO A 93 -2.70 2.20 -20.34
N PHE A 94 -2.59 1.38 -21.38
CA PHE A 94 -1.54 0.36 -21.51
C PHE A 94 -0.63 0.57 -22.73
N LEU A 95 -0.71 1.74 -23.38
CA LEU A 95 0.20 2.09 -24.49
C LEU A 95 1.57 2.57 -24.00
N ALA A 96 1.67 3.04 -22.77
CA ALA A 96 2.84 3.72 -22.23
C ALA A 96 3.28 4.88 -23.15
N TYR A 97 2.29 5.70 -23.56
CA TYR A 97 2.54 6.84 -24.46
C TYR A 97 3.47 7.85 -23.78
N LYS A 98 4.52 8.25 -24.50
CA LYS A 98 5.41 9.34 -24.05
C LYS A 98 5.17 10.60 -24.88
N ASP A 99 4.80 11.70 -24.21
CA ASP A 99 4.60 12.99 -24.85
C ASP A 99 5.92 13.72 -25.13
N ALA A 100 5.82 14.90 -25.77
CA ALA A 100 6.97 15.74 -26.09
C ALA A 100 7.65 16.36 -24.84
N GLN A 101 6.97 16.39 -23.70
CA GLN A 101 7.48 16.86 -22.42
C GLN A 101 8.18 15.75 -21.62
N GLY A 102 8.15 14.50 -22.11
CA GLY A 102 8.72 13.34 -21.47
C GLY A 102 7.80 12.66 -20.44
N ASN A 103 6.51 13.01 -20.40
CA ASN A 103 5.55 12.35 -19.54
C ASN A 103 5.14 11.01 -20.16
N ILE A 104 5.24 9.93 -19.37
CA ILE A 104 4.89 8.57 -19.77
C ILE A 104 3.55 8.22 -19.14
N TYR A 105 2.50 8.19 -19.95
CA TYR A 105 1.12 7.94 -19.52
C TYR A 105 0.81 6.46 -19.55
N ALA A 106 0.50 5.89 -18.40
CA ALA A 106 -0.04 4.54 -18.29
C ALA A 106 -0.55 4.27 -16.88
N ARG A 107 -1.50 3.33 -16.73
CA ARG A 107 -1.85 2.75 -15.44
C ARG A 107 -0.65 1.97 -14.90
N GLY A 108 -0.27 2.21 -13.63
CA GLY A 108 0.92 1.66 -13.00
C GLY A 108 2.19 2.51 -13.19
N ALA A 109 2.07 3.71 -13.82
CA ALA A 109 3.21 4.59 -14.00
C ALA A 109 3.72 5.16 -12.67
N GLN A 110 2.83 5.39 -11.70
CA GLN A 110 3.18 5.80 -10.33
C GLN A 110 3.03 4.63 -9.34
N ASP A 111 2.03 3.80 -9.52
CA ASP A 111 1.60 2.73 -8.62
C ASP A 111 1.63 1.36 -9.31
N MET A 112 2.69 0.56 -9.10
CA MET A 112 4.04 0.98 -8.67
C MET A 112 5.11 0.36 -9.61
N LYS A 113 4.75 0.13 -10.89
CA LYS A 113 5.66 -0.49 -11.87
C LYS A 113 6.95 0.33 -12.08
N CYS A 114 6.90 1.66 -11.91
CA CYS A 114 8.07 2.53 -11.94
C CYS A 114 9.12 2.11 -10.91
N VAL A 115 8.69 1.85 -9.67
CA VAL A 115 9.58 1.50 -8.56
C VAL A 115 10.26 0.15 -8.81
N GLY A 116 9.49 -0.86 -9.27
CA GLY A 116 10.05 -2.16 -9.62
C GLY A 116 11.15 -2.08 -10.67
N ILE A 117 10.94 -1.28 -11.73
CA ILE A 117 11.98 -1.07 -12.76
C ILE A 117 13.12 -0.20 -12.22
N GLN A 118 12.86 0.82 -11.41
CA GLN A 118 13.93 1.60 -10.78
C GLN A 118 14.87 0.73 -9.95
N TYR A 119 14.35 -0.27 -9.23
CA TYR A 119 15.18 -1.25 -8.51
C TYR A 119 16.06 -2.08 -9.46
N LEU A 120 15.49 -2.62 -10.54
CA LEU A 120 16.24 -3.42 -11.50
C LEU A 120 17.32 -2.60 -12.21
N GLU A 121 17.00 -1.37 -12.62
CA GLU A 121 17.95 -0.48 -13.27
C GLU A 121 19.04 0.02 -12.31
N THR A 122 18.72 0.17 -11.03
CA THR A 122 19.73 0.41 -9.99
C THR A 122 20.74 -0.77 -9.92
N ILE A 123 20.24 -2.00 -9.92
CA ILE A 123 21.08 -3.20 -9.92
C ILE A 123 21.89 -3.31 -11.23
N ARG A 124 21.31 -2.96 -12.38
CA ARG A 124 22.02 -2.91 -13.67
C ARG A 124 23.24 -1.98 -13.57
N ARG A 125 23.07 -0.83 -12.96
CA ARG A 125 24.17 0.14 -12.75
C ARG A 125 25.25 -0.38 -11.79
N TYR A 126 24.89 -1.11 -10.74
CA TYR A 126 25.88 -1.77 -9.87
C TYR A 126 26.74 -2.74 -10.67
N LYS A 127 26.13 -3.54 -11.51
CA LYS A 127 26.85 -4.52 -12.34
C LYS A 127 27.73 -3.84 -13.39
N ASN A 128 27.24 -2.82 -14.07
CA ASN A 128 28.02 -2.06 -15.06
C ASN A 128 29.25 -1.38 -14.41
N ASN A 129 29.13 -0.96 -13.15
CA ASN A 129 30.21 -0.37 -12.40
C ASN A 129 31.08 -1.40 -11.63
N ASN A 130 30.85 -2.70 -11.82
CA ASN A 130 31.50 -3.79 -11.08
C ASN A 130 31.43 -3.61 -9.55
N LEU A 131 30.35 -3.00 -9.05
CA LEU A 131 30.14 -2.79 -7.64
C LEU A 131 29.65 -4.08 -6.99
N ILE A 132 30.36 -4.53 -5.96
CA ILE A 132 29.98 -5.69 -5.18
C ILE A 132 29.60 -5.22 -3.77
N LEU A 133 28.38 -5.49 -3.37
CA LEU A 133 27.83 -5.10 -2.08
C LEU A 133 28.08 -6.17 -1.01
N ASP A 134 28.04 -5.79 0.26
CA ASP A 134 28.23 -6.75 1.35
C ASP A 134 26.99 -7.65 1.53
N ARG A 135 25.83 -7.04 1.62
CA ARG A 135 24.54 -7.76 1.84
C ARG A 135 23.91 -8.20 0.53
N THR A 136 23.21 -9.31 0.60
CA THR A 136 22.34 -9.78 -0.49
C THR A 136 21.14 -8.84 -0.65
N ILE A 137 20.74 -8.61 -1.89
CA ILE A 137 19.54 -7.88 -2.26
C ILE A 137 18.58 -8.81 -2.97
N HIS A 138 17.34 -8.83 -2.53
CA HIS A 138 16.24 -9.49 -3.20
C HIS A 138 15.28 -8.43 -3.74
N VAL A 139 14.93 -8.50 -5.01
CA VAL A 139 13.83 -7.73 -5.59
C VAL A 139 12.65 -8.67 -5.73
N SER A 140 11.55 -8.36 -5.05
CA SER A 140 10.30 -9.13 -5.13
C SER A 140 9.26 -8.41 -5.98
N PHE A 141 8.54 -9.19 -6.78
CA PHE A 141 7.37 -8.72 -7.54
C PHE A 141 6.17 -9.53 -7.09
N MET A 142 5.22 -8.84 -6.45
CA MET A 142 4.10 -9.45 -5.73
C MET A 142 2.82 -9.40 -6.55
N PRO A 143 1.95 -10.42 -6.47
CA PRO A 143 0.62 -10.37 -7.04
C PRO A 143 -0.40 -9.85 -6.03
N ASP A 144 -1.50 -9.26 -6.54
CA ASP A 144 -2.73 -8.97 -5.80
C ASP A 144 -2.61 -7.96 -4.65
N GLU A 145 -1.61 -7.06 -4.66
CA GLU A 145 -1.50 -6.01 -3.66
C GLU A 145 -2.78 -5.14 -3.64
N GLU A 146 -3.23 -4.69 -4.79
CA GLU A 146 -4.37 -3.79 -5.02
C GLU A 146 -5.72 -4.32 -4.49
N ILE A 147 -5.80 -5.62 -4.26
CA ILE A 147 -6.96 -6.27 -3.65
C ILE A 147 -6.68 -6.80 -2.24
N GLY A 148 -5.55 -6.37 -1.66
CA GLY A 148 -5.17 -6.60 -0.27
C GLY A 148 -4.11 -7.66 -0.02
N GLY A 149 -3.41 -8.17 -1.05
CA GLY A 149 -2.20 -9.00 -0.93
C GLY A 149 -2.37 -10.36 -0.24
N ILE A 150 -3.61 -10.86 -0.06
CA ILE A 150 -3.87 -12.11 0.69
C ILE A 150 -3.20 -13.31 0.03
N LEU A 151 -3.30 -13.43 -1.30
CA LEU A 151 -2.65 -14.49 -2.08
C LEU A 151 -1.29 -14.05 -2.66
N GLY A 152 -0.75 -12.93 -2.15
CA GLY A 152 0.56 -12.37 -2.42
C GLY A 152 1.42 -12.36 -1.17
N MET A 153 1.80 -11.16 -0.69
CA MET A 153 2.71 -10.96 0.44
C MET A 153 2.20 -11.60 1.74
N ALA A 154 0.90 -11.54 2.04
CA ALA A 154 0.33 -12.14 3.26
C ALA A 154 0.56 -13.65 3.37
N HIS A 155 0.57 -14.35 2.23
CA HIS A 155 0.89 -15.77 2.17
C HIS A 155 2.41 -15.98 2.15
N PHE A 156 3.12 -15.22 1.34
CA PHE A 156 4.56 -15.38 1.11
C PHE A 156 5.37 -15.25 2.39
N VAL A 157 5.09 -14.27 3.25
CA VAL A 157 5.82 -14.07 4.53
C VAL A 157 5.75 -15.27 5.50
N LYS A 158 4.80 -16.20 5.28
CA LYS A 158 4.62 -17.39 6.12
C LYS A 158 5.40 -18.61 5.61
N THR A 159 5.96 -18.53 4.41
CA THR A 159 6.65 -19.64 3.74
C THR A 159 8.09 -19.81 4.21
N ASP A 160 8.65 -21.02 4.04
CA ASP A 160 10.06 -21.28 4.29
C ASP A 160 10.95 -20.60 3.26
N GLU A 161 10.45 -20.43 2.04
CA GLU A 161 11.11 -19.66 0.97
C GLU A 161 11.39 -18.23 1.43
N PHE A 162 10.38 -17.55 2.00
CA PHE A 162 10.57 -16.21 2.53
C PHE A 162 11.59 -16.20 3.68
N ARG A 163 11.49 -17.13 4.63
CA ARG A 163 12.45 -17.23 5.75
C ARG A 163 13.87 -17.42 5.27
N SER A 164 14.05 -18.20 4.17
CA SER A 164 15.36 -18.47 3.58
C SER A 164 16.03 -17.23 2.96
N LEU A 165 15.27 -16.16 2.68
CA LEU A 165 15.82 -14.90 2.17
C LEU A 165 16.59 -14.11 3.24
N ASN A 166 16.45 -14.44 4.52
CA ASN A 166 17.12 -13.81 5.66
C ASN A 166 16.98 -12.28 5.67
N ILE A 167 15.76 -11.77 5.49
CA ILE A 167 15.48 -10.34 5.32
C ILE A 167 15.62 -9.61 6.66
N GLY A 168 16.35 -8.50 6.66
CA GLY A 168 16.49 -7.62 7.81
C GLY A 168 15.80 -6.26 7.64
N PHE A 169 15.52 -5.86 6.39
CA PHE A 169 14.90 -4.58 6.08
C PHE A 169 14.23 -4.62 4.72
N THR A 170 13.13 -3.86 4.58
CA THR A 170 12.37 -3.78 3.34
C THR A 170 12.15 -2.32 2.92
N LEU A 171 12.32 -2.06 1.61
CA LEU A 171 11.78 -0.87 0.94
C LEU A 171 10.59 -1.29 0.08
N ASP A 172 9.53 -0.55 0.22
CA ASP A 172 8.27 -0.71 -0.52
C ASP A 172 7.87 0.63 -1.14
N GLU A 173 6.73 0.69 -1.79
CA GLU A 173 6.20 1.88 -2.42
C GLU A 173 5.90 3.02 -1.45
N GLY A 174 6.01 4.25 -1.97
CA GLY A 174 5.47 5.47 -1.40
C GLY A 174 4.61 6.19 -2.43
N LEU A 175 4.20 7.41 -2.13
CA LEU A 175 3.40 8.23 -3.05
C LEU A 175 4.23 9.31 -3.73
N ALA A 176 3.74 9.79 -4.88
CA ALA A 176 4.24 10.99 -5.51
C ALA A 176 4.00 12.22 -4.63
N THR A 177 4.75 13.29 -4.90
CA THR A 177 4.55 14.59 -4.25
C THR A 177 4.68 15.73 -5.26
N ILE A 178 3.86 16.76 -5.08
CA ILE A 178 3.87 17.95 -5.95
C ILE A 178 5.06 18.89 -5.70
N ASP A 179 5.77 18.69 -4.63
CA ASP A 179 6.93 19.46 -4.19
C ASP A 179 8.19 18.60 -4.03
N ASP A 180 9.18 19.05 -3.27
CA ASP A 180 10.44 18.38 -3.01
C ASP A 180 10.46 17.63 -1.65
N VAL A 181 9.31 17.54 -0.95
CA VAL A 181 9.18 16.85 0.33
C VAL A 181 8.58 15.46 0.11
N ILE A 182 9.41 14.44 0.19
CA ILE A 182 9.01 13.06 -0.10
C ILE A 182 8.30 12.46 1.11
N PRO A 183 7.05 11.96 0.98
CA PRO A 183 6.42 11.17 2.03
C PRO A 183 7.21 9.90 2.29
N LEU A 184 7.46 9.60 3.57
CA LEU A 184 8.13 8.38 4.00
C LEU A 184 7.20 7.61 4.92
N TYR A 185 6.64 6.52 4.43
CA TYR A 185 5.68 5.73 5.19
C TYR A 185 6.39 4.71 6.08
N TYR A 186 6.25 4.88 7.40
CA TYR A 186 6.84 3.99 8.40
C TYR A 186 5.80 3.10 9.11
N GLY A 187 4.54 3.24 8.75
CA GLY A 187 3.39 2.51 9.24
C GLY A 187 2.15 2.81 8.41
N GLU A 188 1.07 2.11 8.66
CA GLU A 188 -0.22 2.30 7.99
C GLU A 188 -1.37 2.22 8.99
N ARG A 189 -2.52 2.77 8.60
CA ARG A 189 -3.76 2.64 9.37
C ARG A 189 -4.34 1.24 9.23
N THR A 190 -5.06 0.79 10.28
CA THR A 190 -5.67 -0.53 10.32
C THR A 190 -7.09 -0.48 9.77
N ILE A 191 -7.41 -1.37 8.82
CA ILE A 191 -8.76 -1.53 8.28
C ILE A 191 -9.63 -2.24 9.31
N TRP A 192 -10.80 -1.66 9.60
CA TRP A 192 -11.82 -2.23 10.45
C TRP A 192 -13.19 -1.89 9.90
N GLN A 193 -13.96 -2.91 9.49
CA GLN A 193 -15.29 -2.77 8.92
C GLN A 193 -16.27 -3.57 9.75
N PHE A 194 -17.40 -2.95 10.09
CA PHE A 194 -18.43 -3.60 10.91
C PHE A 194 -19.83 -3.07 10.60
N TYR A 195 -20.81 -3.83 11.01
CA TYR A 195 -22.21 -3.42 11.01
C TYR A 195 -22.71 -3.18 12.43
N ILE A 196 -23.61 -2.22 12.59
CA ILE A 196 -24.51 -2.12 13.73
C ILE A 196 -25.85 -2.65 13.25
N ARG A 197 -26.30 -3.77 13.82
CA ARG A 197 -27.59 -4.39 13.53
C ARG A 197 -28.51 -4.20 14.70
N SER A 198 -29.72 -3.68 14.42
CA SER A 198 -30.73 -3.37 15.42
C SER A 198 -32.05 -4.04 15.07
N THR A 199 -32.61 -4.80 16.01
CA THR A 199 -33.95 -5.37 15.93
C THR A 199 -34.85 -4.69 16.95
N GLY A 200 -36.15 -4.57 16.65
CA GLY A 200 -37.08 -3.89 17.57
C GLY A 200 -38.53 -4.20 17.27
N THR A 201 -39.43 -3.55 18.00
CA THR A 201 -40.89 -3.71 17.85
C THR A 201 -41.33 -3.21 16.48
N PRO A 202 -41.89 -4.07 15.60
CA PRO A 202 -42.48 -3.64 14.35
C PRO A 202 -43.96 -3.24 14.55
N GLY A 203 -44.52 -2.56 13.55
CA GLY A 203 -45.96 -2.29 13.58
C GLY A 203 -46.41 -1.22 12.61
N HIS A 204 -47.68 -0.83 12.74
CA HIS A 204 -48.25 0.21 11.91
C HIS A 204 -47.77 1.59 12.35
N SER A 205 -47.27 2.40 11.44
CA SER A 205 -46.60 3.69 11.73
C SER A 205 -47.54 4.77 12.30
N SER A 206 -48.86 4.54 12.30
CA SER A 206 -49.80 5.44 12.97
C SER A 206 -49.80 5.33 14.50
N LEU A 207 -49.09 4.35 15.05
CA LEU A 207 -48.94 4.12 16.48
C LEU A 207 -47.53 4.48 16.92
N LEU A 208 -47.41 4.95 18.17
CA LEU A 208 -46.11 5.19 18.81
C LEU A 208 -45.65 3.90 19.49
N HIS A 209 -44.78 3.18 18.80
CA HIS A 209 -44.17 1.95 19.32
C HIS A 209 -42.92 2.24 20.12
N ASP A 210 -42.79 1.63 21.29
CA ASP A 210 -41.60 1.65 22.09
C ASP A 210 -40.58 0.61 21.61
N ASN A 211 -39.31 0.83 21.87
CA ASN A 211 -38.21 -0.12 21.61
C ASN A 211 -38.10 -0.49 20.12
N THR A 212 -38.20 0.49 19.24
CA THR A 212 -38.09 0.27 17.79
C THR A 212 -36.63 0.06 17.39
N ALA A 213 -36.40 -0.63 16.27
CA ALA A 213 -35.09 -0.80 15.70
C ALA A 213 -34.41 0.55 15.36
N ALA A 214 -35.22 1.54 14.92
CA ALA A 214 -34.72 2.85 14.52
C ALA A 214 -34.18 3.65 15.68
N GLU A 215 -34.90 3.71 16.81
CA GLU A 215 -34.46 4.47 18.00
C GLU A 215 -33.10 4.00 18.48
N LYS A 216 -32.92 2.69 18.61
CA LYS A 216 -31.64 2.09 19.06
C LYS A 216 -30.52 2.29 18.06
N LEU A 217 -30.78 2.07 16.76
CA LEU A 217 -29.77 2.26 15.73
C LEU A 217 -29.27 3.71 15.69
N ILE A 218 -30.21 4.68 15.69
CA ILE A 218 -29.87 6.11 15.64
C ILE A 218 -29.06 6.52 16.88
N PHE A 219 -29.37 5.98 18.06
CA PHE A 219 -28.60 6.24 19.28
C PHE A 219 -27.13 5.86 19.09
N VAL A 220 -26.84 4.62 18.64
CA VAL A 220 -25.47 4.14 18.44
C VAL A 220 -24.78 4.87 17.28
N VAL A 221 -25.50 5.11 16.17
CA VAL A 221 -24.97 5.86 15.03
C VAL A 221 -24.53 7.27 15.44
N ASN A 222 -25.30 7.98 16.27
CA ASN A 222 -24.95 9.30 16.75
C ASN A 222 -23.64 9.28 17.56
N LYS A 223 -23.46 8.31 18.47
CA LYS A 223 -22.20 8.12 19.22
C LYS A 223 -21.00 7.93 18.30
N ILE A 224 -21.16 7.11 17.23
CA ILE A 224 -20.10 6.88 16.22
C ILE A 224 -19.83 8.15 15.41
N LEU A 225 -20.86 8.95 15.09
CA LEU A 225 -20.69 10.21 14.37
C LEU A 225 -20.08 11.31 15.25
N ASP A 226 -20.31 11.27 16.57
CA ASP A 226 -19.61 12.14 17.53
C ASP A 226 -18.11 11.81 17.53
N TRP A 227 -17.74 10.53 17.62
CA TRP A 227 -16.35 10.10 17.46
C TRP A 227 -15.75 10.60 16.15
N ARG A 228 -16.45 10.42 15.03
CA ARG A 228 -16.01 10.96 13.73
C ARG A 228 -15.77 12.47 13.78
N THR A 229 -16.58 13.20 14.50
CA THR A 229 -16.45 14.65 14.63
C THR A 229 -15.20 15.02 15.42
N GLU A 230 -14.87 14.29 16.47
CA GLU A 230 -13.62 14.45 17.23
C GLU A 230 -12.38 14.20 16.35
N GLU A 231 -12.40 13.13 15.51
CA GLU A 231 -11.31 12.85 14.58
C GLU A 231 -11.15 13.95 13.51
N LYS A 232 -12.26 14.49 12.99
CA LYS A 232 -12.23 15.64 12.07
C LYS A 232 -11.64 16.90 12.73
N LEU A 233 -11.87 17.10 14.02
CA LEU A 233 -11.30 18.23 14.74
C LEU A 233 -9.76 18.12 14.76
N LYS A 234 -9.19 16.93 14.98
CA LYS A 234 -7.74 16.69 14.93
C LYS A 234 -7.14 17.10 13.58
N LEU A 235 -7.81 16.73 12.47
CA LEU A 235 -7.40 17.17 11.12
C LEU A 235 -7.41 18.69 10.98
N SER A 236 -8.47 19.35 11.49
CA SER A 236 -8.56 20.82 11.44
C SER A 236 -7.49 21.52 12.28
N GLN A 237 -6.90 20.83 13.24
CA GLN A 237 -5.78 21.29 14.08
C GLN A 237 -4.42 21.01 13.45
N GLY A 238 -4.37 20.43 12.23
CA GLY A 238 -3.16 20.24 11.45
C GLY A 238 -2.52 18.86 11.55
N MET A 239 -3.18 17.86 12.17
CA MET A 239 -2.71 16.48 12.09
C MET A 239 -2.87 15.93 10.66
N ASP A 240 -1.94 15.09 10.23
CA ASP A 240 -2.04 14.42 8.93
C ASP A 240 -3.14 13.34 8.94
N ILE A 241 -3.69 13.05 7.75
CA ILE A 241 -4.77 12.05 7.61
C ILE A 241 -4.36 10.65 8.09
N GLY A 242 -3.09 10.29 8.02
CA GLY A 242 -2.56 9.03 8.53
C GLY A 242 -2.52 8.94 10.06
N GLU A 243 -2.54 10.09 10.76
CA GLU A 243 -2.45 10.20 12.22
C GLU A 243 -3.81 10.25 12.91
N VAL A 244 -4.89 10.23 12.14
CA VAL A 244 -6.26 10.26 12.67
C VAL A 244 -7.05 9.04 12.22
N THR A 245 -8.00 8.63 13.05
CA THR A 245 -8.94 7.58 12.68
C THR A 245 -10.02 8.13 11.76
N SER A 246 -10.17 7.57 10.56
CA SER A 246 -11.33 7.89 9.74
C SER A 246 -12.48 6.95 10.03
N VAL A 247 -13.67 7.51 10.25
CA VAL A 247 -14.90 6.78 10.53
C VAL A 247 -15.95 7.22 9.51
N ASN A 248 -16.41 6.30 8.66
CA ASN A 248 -17.43 6.61 7.67
C ASN A 248 -18.56 5.57 7.71
N MET A 249 -19.79 6.03 7.83
CA MET A 249 -20.96 5.21 7.55
C MET A 249 -21.06 5.06 6.03
N THR A 250 -21.01 3.83 5.53
CA THR A 250 -20.96 3.52 4.10
C THR A 250 -22.21 2.80 3.62
N MET A 251 -22.99 2.23 4.54
CA MET A 251 -24.20 1.49 4.23
C MET A 251 -25.28 1.82 5.26
N LEU A 252 -26.52 1.88 4.79
CA LEU A 252 -27.73 1.94 5.61
C LEU A 252 -28.80 1.09 4.93
N ASP A 253 -29.35 0.12 5.67
CA ASP A 253 -30.29 -0.84 5.10
C ASP A 253 -31.44 -1.13 6.05
N GLY A 254 -32.61 -1.45 5.44
CA GLY A 254 -33.84 -1.85 6.13
C GLY A 254 -35.06 -1.01 5.74
N GLY A 255 -36.20 -1.48 6.20
CA GLY A 255 -37.54 -0.93 5.83
C GLY A 255 -38.05 -1.47 4.49
N CYS A 256 -39.38 -1.50 4.34
CA CYS A 256 -40.02 -2.01 3.12
C CYS A 256 -41.11 -1.06 2.61
N GLN A 257 -41.75 -0.31 3.50
CA GLN A 257 -42.87 0.57 3.17
C GLN A 257 -43.01 1.68 4.22
N LEU A 258 -43.40 2.89 3.80
CA LEU A 258 -43.42 4.08 4.66
C LEU A 258 -44.36 3.99 5.88
N ASN A 259 -45.44 3.20 5.78
CA ASN A 259 -46.41 3.01 6.87
C ASN A 259 -46.12 1.76 7.73
N VAL A 260 -44.92 1.18 7.64
CA VAL A 260 -44.52 0.00 8.40
C VAL A 260 -43.26 0.33 9.22
N VAL A 261 -43.36 0.24 10.54
CA VAL A 261 -42.17 0.29 11.41
C VAL A 261 -41.41 -1.02 11.24
N PRO A 262 -40.12 -0.98 10.80
CA PRO A 262 -39.39 -2.19 10.44
C PRO A 262 -38.95 -2.97 11.67
N PRO A 263 -38.89 -4.33 11.61
CA PRO A 263 -38.40 -5.16 12.69
C PRO A 263 -36.86 -5.10 12.82
N GLU A 264 -36.17 -4.74 11.73
CA GLU A 264 -34.71 -4.69 11.69
C GLU A 264 -34.23 -3.54 10.81
N LEU A 265 -33.15 -2.89 11.26
CA LEU A 265 -32.35 -1.89 10.53
C LEU A 265 -30.87 -2.15 10.77
N SER A 266 -30.04 -1.79 9.80
CA SER A 266 -28.59 -1.89 9.96
C SER A 266 -27.84 -0.72 9.33
N ALA A 267 -26.68 -0.38 9.94
CA ALA A 267 -25.72 0.58 9.40
C ALA A 267 -24.35 -0.07 9.30
N GLY A 268 -23.67 0.10 8.16
CA GLY A 268 -22.32 -0.39 7.92
C GLY A 268 -21.29 0.73 7.98
N PHE A 269 -20.14 0.45 8.57
CA PHE A 269 -19.05 1.40 8.77
C PHE A 269 -17.73 0.87 8.19
N ASP A 270 -16.99 1.74 7.48
CA ASP A 270 -15.57 1.58 7.17
C ASP A 270 -14.78 2.51 8.10
N VAL A 271 -13.90 1.91 8.90
CA VAL A 271 -13.02 2.61 9.83
C VAL A 271 -11.57 2.32 9.46
N ARG A 272 -10.75 3.38 9.46
CA ARG A 272 -9.30 3.28 9.31
C ARG A 272 -8.68 3.81 10.59
N LEU A 273 -8.33 2.87 11.49
CA LEU A 273 -7.76 3.19 12.78
C LEU A 273 -6.34 3.72 12.63
N ASP A 274 -6.05 4.83 13.29
CA ASP A 274 -4.69 5.31 13.47
C ASP A 274 -3.86 4.31 14.30
N ILE A 275 -2.53 4.48 14.27
CA ILE A 275 -1.58 3.56 14.92
C ILE A 275 -1.64 3.59 16.45
N GLY A 276 -2.22 4.62 17.06
CA GLY A 276 -2.33 4.80 18.51
C GLY A 276 -3.65 4.28 19.07
N THR A 277 -4.65 4.03 18.24
CA THR A 277 -5.97 3.59 18.70
C THR A 277 -6.03 2.07 18.86
N ASP A 278 -6.26 1.59 20.08
CA ASP A 278 -6.50 0.17 20.34
C ASP A 278 -7.88 -0.23 19.82
N ARG A 279 -7.88 -1.10 18.79
CA ARG A 279 -9.11 -1.61 18.17
C ARG A 279 -10.03 -2.33 19.18
N ARG A 280 -9.45 -3.13 20.08
CA ARG A 280 -10.25 -3.90 21.05
C ARG A 280 -10.94 -2.98 22.05
N ALA A 281 -10.23 -1.99 22.56
CA ALA A 281 -10.81 -0.98 23.44
C ALA A 281 -11.96 -0.22 22.76
N MET A 282 -11.82 0.12 21.48
CA MET A 282 -12.91 0.76 20.72
C MET A 282 -14.07 -0.19 20.45
N GLU A 283 -13.83 -1.46 20.23
CA GLU A 283 -14.87 -2.50 20.08
C GLU A 283 -15.70 -2.62 21.38
N ASP A 284 -15.02 -2.61 22.54
CA ASP A 284 -15.68 -2.62 23.85
C ASP A 284 -16.53 -1.36 24.07
N ILE A 285 -16.05 -0.20 23.68
CA ILE A 285 -16.79 1.08 23.77
C ILE A 285 -18.05 1.01 22.89
N ILE A 286 -17.96 0.60 21.63
CA ILE A 286 -19.11 0.50 20.72
C ILE A 286 -20.11 -0.56 21.22
N THR A 287 -19.60 -1.67 21.73
CA THR A 287 -20.44 -2.71 22.36
C THR A 287 -21.17 -2.14 23.58
N GLY A 288 -20.50 -1.32 24.38
CA GLY A 288 -21.10 -0.58 25.49
C GLY A 288 -22.24 0.34 25.03
N TRP A 289 -22.07 1.07 23.95
CA TRP A 289 -23.14 1.89 23.36
C TRP A 289 -24.33 1.05 22.87
N CYS A 290 -24.07 -0.15 22.32
CA CYS A 290 -25.14 -1.07 21.97
C CYS A 290 -25.93 -1.52 23.22
N HIS A 291 -25.26 -1.84 24.32
CA HIS A 291 -25.92 -2.19 25.59
C HIS A 291 -26.73 -1.03 26.17
N GLU A 292 -26.21 0.20 26.09
CA GLU A 292 -26.89 1.41 26.53
C GLU A 292 -28.17 1.67 25.71
N ALA A 293 -28.14 1.38 24.40
CA ALA A 293 -29.31 1.52 23.53
C ALA A 293 -30.43 0.50 23.80
N GLY A 294 -30.13 -0.62 24.49
CA GLY A 294 -31.11 -1.63 24.88
C GLY A 294 -30.89 -2.99 24.22
N GLU A 295 -31.84 -3.90 24.43
CA GLU A 295 -31.78 -5.25 23.87
C GLU A 295 -32.03 -5.27 22.35
N GLY A 296 -31.46 -6.25 21.64
CA GLY A 296 -31.67 -6.49 20.22
C GLY A 296 -30.83 -5.62 19.30
N ILE A 297 -29.85 -4.87 19.82
CA ILE A 297 -28.84 -4.17 19.01
C ILE A 297 -27.45 -4.72 19.31
N ARG A 298 -26.62 -4.89 18.27
CA ARG A 298 -25.27 -5.43 18.40
C ARG A 298 -24.37 -4.91 17.30
N MET A 299 -23.10 -4.92 17.60
CA MET A 299 -22.03 -4.79 16.62
C MET A 299 -21.67 -6.16 16.03
N GLU A 300 -21.41 -6.20 14.71
CA GLU A 300 -20.99 -7.38 13.96
C GLU A 300 -19.78 -7.02 13.10
N VAL A 301 -18.59 -7.53 13.45
CA VAL A 301 -17.38 -7.28 12.68
C VAL A 301 -17.44 -8.01 11.35
N PHE A 302 -17.29 -7.27 10.24
CA PHE A 302 -17.27 -7.82 8.88
C PHE A 302 -15.84 -8.12 8.42
N LYS A 303 -14.93 -7.19 8.63
CA LYS A 303 -13.51 -7.32 8.25
C LYS A 303 -12.62 -6.55 9.22
N THR A 304 -11.51 -7.16 9.57
CA THR A 304 -10.45 -6.47 10.31
C THR A 304 -9.09 -6.99 9.88
N ASN A 305 -8.11 -6.09 9.82
CA ASN A 305 -6.72 -6.47 9.68
C ASN A 305 -6.05 -6.47 11.06
N GLU A 306 -4.96 -7.24 11.21
CA GLU A 306 -4.10 -7.12 12.36
C GLU A 306 -3.44 -5.73 12.37
N GLN A 307 -3.34 -5.14 13.56
CA GLN A 307 -2.68 -3.86 13.76
C GLN A 307 -1.16 -4.07 13.75
N THR A 308 -0.46 -3.31 12.92
CA THR A 308 0.99 -3.41 12.77
C THR A 308 1.72 -2.50 13.75
N THR A 309 2.92 -2.91 14.15
CA THR A 309 3.84 -2.01 14.85
C THR A 309 4.59 -1.19 13.81
N PRO A 310 4.54 0.15 13.85
CA PRO A 310 5.29 1.00 12.94
C PRO A 310 6.79 0.76 13.02
N THR A 311 7.48 0.93 11.89
CA THR A 311 8.94 0.91 11.86
C THR A 311 9.50 2.05 12.70
N LYS A 312 10.41 1.75 13.62
CA LYS A 312 11.05 2.78 14.47
C LYS A 312 11.93 3.71 13.64
N LEU A 313 11.76 5.00 13.83
CA LEU A 313 12.53 6.07 13.20
C LEU A 313 13.46 6.76 14.21
N ASP A 314 14.09 5.99 15.08
CA ASP A 314 14.99 6.44 16.12
C ASP A 314 16.33 5.69 16.08
N ASP A 315 17.24 6.02 16.99
CA ASP A 315 18.59 5.47 17.06
C ASP A 315 18.65 3.97 17.37
N SER A 316 17.54 3.36 17.78
CA SER A 316 17.44 1.92 18.01
C SER A 316 17.34 1.10 16.71
N ASN A 317 17.07 1.76 15.57
CA ASN A 317 16.94 1.12 14.28
C ASN A 317 18.12 1.46 13.34
N PRO A 318 19.13 0.59 13.22
CA PRO A 318 20.30 0.85 12.39
C PRO A 318 19.98 1.00 10.89
N TRP A 319 18.89 0.37 10.41
CA TRP A 319 18.46 0.50 9.03
C TRP A 319 17.91 1.91 8.74
N TRP A 320 17.13 2.44 9.68
CA TRP A 320 16.69 3.83 9.61
C TRP A 320 17.85 4.82 9.58
N LEU A 321 18.83 4.65 10.46
CA LEU A 321 19.97 5.55 10.52
C LEU A 321 20.75 5.56 9.21
N LYS A 322 20.97 4.39 8.60
CA LYS A 322 21.63 4.29 7.30
C LYS A 322 20.80 4.91 6.18
N PHE A 323 19.49 4.57 6.09
CA PHE A 323 18.58 5.15 5.11
C PHE A 323 18.57 6.67 5.20
N LYS A 324 18.37 7.21 6.40
CA LYS A 324 18.35 8.66 6.66
C LYS A 324 19.67 9.32 6.27
N SER A 325 20.80 8.72 6.65
CA SER A 325 22.12 9.24 6.32
C SER A 325 22.33 9.38 4.81
N GLU A 326 21.88 8.40 4.01
CA GLU A 326 22.02 8.50 2.55
C GLU A 326 21.09 9.57 1.96
N CYS A 327 19.87 9.70 2.50
CA CYS A 327 18.95 10.78 2.11
C CYS A 327 19.52 12.17 2.46
N ASP A 328 20.11 12.32 3.65
CA ASP A 328 20.73 13.57 4.10
C ASP A 328 21.92 13.97 3.20
N LYS A 329 22.77 13.01 2.78
CA LYS A 329 23.87 13.26 1.83
C LYS A 329 23.40 13.80 0.48
N MET A 330 22.20 13.39 0.06
CA MET A 330 21.56 13.86 -1.18
C MET A 330 20.71 15.11 -0.96
N ASN A 331 20.62 15.65 0.26
CA ASN A 331 19.75 16.75 0.65
C ASN A 331 18.25 16.48 0.36
N LEU A 332 17.82 15.23 0.45
CA LEU A 332 16.39 14.88 0.28
C LEU A 332 15.61 15.31 1.53
N LYS A 333 14.48 15.95 1.31
CA LYS A 333 13.55 16.32 2.37
C LYS A 333 12.55 15.19 2.55
N LEU A 334 12.57 14.55 3.70
CA LEU A 334 11.65 13.48 4.04
C LEU A 334 10.56 14.00 4.99
N LYS A 335 9.31 13.57 4.77
CA LYS A 335 8.21 13.73 5.71
C LYS A 335 7.79 12.35 6.22
N PRO A 336 8.27 11.91 7.40
CA PRO A 336 7.75 10.71 8.02
C PRO A 336 6.23 10.80 8.20
N SER A 337 5.52 9.81 7.73
CA SER A 337 4.06 9.80 7.70
C SER A 337 3.52 8.38 7.91
N ILE A 338 2.28 8.28 8.37
CA ILE A 338 1.52 7.02 8.37
C ILE A 338 0.74 6.94 7.07
N CYS A 339 0.86 5.82 6.37
CA CYS A 339 0.12 5.62 5.12
C CYS A 339 -1.40 5.66 5.39
N PRO A 340 -2.15 6.51 4.69
CA PRO A 340 -3.61 6.55 4.83
C PRO A 340 -4.30 5.31 4.27
N GLY A 341 -3.64 4.62 3.33
CA GLY A 341 -4.03 3.31 2.80
C GLY A 341 -3.39 2.16 3.56
N ALA A 342 -3.11 1.07 2.85
CA ALA A 342 -2.37 -0.07 3.37
C ALA A 342 -1.67 -0.78 2.20
N GLY A 343 -0.35 -0.97 2.29
CA GLY A 343 0.48 -1.68 1.32
C GLY A 343 0.93 -3.05 1.80
N ASP A 344 1.73 -3.73 1.01
CA ASP A 344 2.31 -5.05 1.33
C ASP A 344 3.27 -5.00 2.53
N SER A 345 3.87 -3.84 2.81
CA SER A 345 4.72 -3.58 3.99
C SER A 345 4.09 -3.97 5.32
N ARG A 346 2.75 -3.94 5.44
CA ARG A 346 2.04 -4.36 6.66
C ARG A 346 2.35 -5.80 7.04
N TYR A 347 2.43 -6.70 6.07
CA TYR A 347 2.72 -8.12 6.32
C TYR A 347 4.16 -8.35 6.75
N ILE A 348 5.06 -7.53 6.25
CA ILE A 348 6.47 -7.53 6.66
C ILE A 348 6.61 -7.03 8.11
N ARG A 349 5.91 -5.93 8.45
CA ARG A 349 5.90 -5.39 9.82
C ARG A 349 5.25 -6.34 10.82
N LEU A 350 4.20 -7.07 10.43
CA LEU A 350 3.54 -8.07 11.28
C LEU A 350 4.48 -9.19 11.75
N ILE A 351 5.49 -9.54 10.98
CA ILE A 351 6.50 -10.53 11.35
C ILE A 351 7.76 -9.90 11.98
N GLY A 352 7.70 -8.60 12.34
CA GLY A 352 8.75 -7.90 13.07
C GLY A 352 9.91 -7.38 12.24
N ILE A 353 9.83 -7.40 10.90
CA ILE A 353 10.85 -6.85 10.01
C ILE A 353 10.53 -5.38 9.73
N PRO A 354 11.47 -4.44 9.94
CA PRO A 354 11.26 -3.04 9.62
C PRO A 354 11.09 -2.83 8.11
N ALA A 355 10.10 -2.03 7.74
CA ALA A 355 9.79 -1.70 6.35
C ALA A 355 9.47 -0.21 6.22
N LEU A 356 9.93 0.42 5.14
CA LEU A 356 9.64 1.80 4.79
C LEU A 356 9.00 1.87 3.40
N GLY A 357 7.91 2.61 3.29
CA GLY A 357 7.31 2.96 2.01
C GLY A 357 7.95 4.26 1.49
N PHE A 358 8.59 4.18 0.32
CA PHE A 358 9.35 5.30 -0.23
C PHE A 358 9.37 5.25 -1.76
N SER A 359 8.88 6.31 -2.40
CA SER A 359 8.96 6.49 -3.85
C SER A 359 9.49 7.90 -4.16
N PRO A 360 10.65 8.02 -4.83
CA PRO A 360 11.26 9.32 -5.11
C PRO A 360 10.61 10.02 -6.34
N MET A 361 9.31 10.27 -6.26
CA MET A 361 8.50 10.89 -7.33
C MET A 361 8.15 12.33 -6.97
N MET A 362 9.18 13.20 -6.88
CA MET A 362 9.01 14.61 -6.61
C MET A 362 8.44 15.38 -7.83
N TYR A 363 7.82 16.53 -7.56
CA TYR A 363 7.23 17.42 -8.57
C TYR A 363 6.25 16.72 -9.51
N THR A 364 5.54 15.73 -8.97
CA THR A 364 4.61 14.89 -9.70
C THR A 364 3.24 14.95 -9.01
N PRO A 365 2.15 15.26 -9.74
CA PRO A 365 0.82 15.22 -9.15
C PRO A 365 0.48 13.79 -8.73
N VAL A 366 -0.22 13.66 -7.61
CA VAL A 366 -0.68 12.35 -7.12
C VAL A 366 -1.88 11.92 -7.96
N LEU A 367 -1.68 10.95 -8.85
CA LEU A 367 -2.70 10.41 -9.76
C LEU A 367 -2.98 8.93 -9.47
N LEU A 368 -2.72 8.51 -8.25
CA LEU A 368 -2.99 7.15 -7.77
C LEU A 368 -4.46 6.78 -8.03
N HIS A 369 -4.70 5.70 -8.77
CA HIS A 369 -6.03 5.21 -9.18
C HIS A 369 -6.86 6.18 -10.04
N ASP A 370 -6.31 7.34 -10.43
CA ASP A 370 -6.98 8.34 -11.27
C ASP A 370 -6.75 8.08 -12.77
N HIS A 371 -7.40 8.88 -13.62
CA HIS A 371 -7.23 8.85 -15.05
C HIS A 371 -5.95 9.61 -15.45
N ASP A 372 -5.42 9.30 -16.64
CA ASP A 372 -4.21 9.94 -17.16
C ASP A 372 -3.02 9.91 -16.18
N GLU A 373 -2.92 8.85 -15.38
CA GLU A 373 -1.75 8.58 -14.54
C GLU A 373 -0.49 8.62 -15.39
N TYR A 374 0.52 9.39 -14.98
CA TYR A 374 1.79 9.50 -15.68
C TYR A 374 2.96 9.70 -14.74
N LEU A 375 4.14 9.37 -15.22
CA LEU A 375 5.41 9.74 -14.60
C LEU A 375 6.34 10.35 -15.65
N ASN A 376 6.96 11.49 -15.31
CA ASN A 376 7.93 12.12 -16.21
C ASN A 376 9.23 11.30 -16.25
N GLU A 377 9.81 11.12 -17.44
CA GLU A 377 11.04 10.34 -17.64
C GLU A 377 12.22 10.82 -16.79
N ASN A 378 12.36 12.16 -16.61
CA ASN A 378 13.43 12.69 -15.76
C ASN A 378 13.21 12.38 -14.28
N THR A 379 11.96 12.39 -13.79
CA THR A 379 11.62 11.98 -12.44
C THR A 379 11.89 10.49 -12.25
N PHE A 380 11.52 9.66 -13.22
CA PHE A 380 11.82 8.22 -13.21
C PHE A 380 13.33 7.95 -13.16
N LEU A 381 14.12 8.59 -14.01
CA LEU A 381 15.58 8.44 -14.05
C LEU A 381 16.27 8.97 -12.79
N ASN A 382 15.77 10.09 -12.24
CA ASN A 382 16.26 10.62 -10.97
C ASN A 382 15.97 9.65 -9.82
N GLY A 383 14.82 8.98 -9.85
CA GLY A 383 14.49 7.94 -8.88
C GLY A 383 15.52 6.80 -8.85
N ILE A 384 16.01 6.37 -10.03
CA ILE A 384 17.09 5.37 -10.11
C ILE A 384 18.37 5.90 -9.44
N ASN A 385 18.71 7.18 -9.62
CA ASN A 385 19.88 7.80 -8.99
C ASN A 385 19.76 7.83 -7.45
N ILE A 386 18.55 8.11 -6.96
CA ILE A 386 18.26 8.16 -5.53
C ILE A 386 18.37 6.75 -4.93
N TYR A 387 17.70 5.76 -5.53
CA TYR A 387 17.80 4.36 -5.08
C TYR A 387 19.22 3.81 -5.17
N TYR A 388 20.00 4.21 -6.18
CA TYR A 388 21.42 3.81 -6.28
C TYR A 388 22.19 4.14 -5.01
N ASN A 389 22.06 5.34 -4.48
CA ASN A 389 22.77 5.76 -3.28
C ASN A 389 22.20 5.13 -2.00
N ILE A 390 20.87 5.12 -1.86
CA ILE A 390 20.22 4.55 -0.67
C ILE A 390 20.54 3.07 -0.51
N ILE A 391 20.42 2.30 -1.58
CA ILE A 391 20.64 0.84 -1.54
C ILE A 391 22.12 0.52 -1.27
N ILE A 392 23.08 1.26 -1.82
CA ILE A 392 24.50 1.12 -1.45
C ILE A 392 24.68 1.32 0.05
N GLY A 393 24.15 2.39 0.61
CA GLY A 393 24.27 2.67 2.04
C GLY A 393 23.69 1.58 2.92
N LEU A 394 22.52 1.04 2.53
CA LEU A 394 21.85 -0.05 3.25
C LEU A 394 22.58 -1.39 3.09
N ALA A 395 23.13 -1.67 1.91
CA ALA A 395 23.77 -2.95 1.58
C ALA A 395 25.25 -3.04 1.96
N THR A 396 25.86 -1.94 2.38
CA THR A 396 27.23 -1.91 2.92
C THR A 396 27.19 -2.10 4.44
N ALA A 397 27.94 -3.09 4.95
CA ALA A 397 27.95 -3.48 6.37
C ALA A 397 28.74 -2.48 7.25
#